data_1de15ab1c382aa9847b6aef51c993e30
#
_entry.id   1de15ab1c382aa9847b6aef51c993e30
#
_cell.length_a   1.000
_cell.length_b   1.000
_cell.length_c   1.000
_cell.angle_alpha   90.00
_cell.angle_beta   90.00
_cell.angle_gamma   90.00
#
_symmetry.space_group_name_H-M   'P 1'
#
loop_
_entity.id
_entity.type
_entity.pdbx_description
1 polymer ?
#
loop_
_entity_poly.entity_id
_entity_poly.type
_entity_poly.pdbx_seq_one_letter_code
_entity_poly.pdbx_strand_id
1 'polypeptide(L)'
;MTARITEQSSVEEVAAIVSDALEGAGITATLSGGSVVTIYSNNAYLSRDLDFVTSAMVDDLEPVLESLGFEHTGIPRLSQFSHPSVEWYVEFPPSPLTFGNLHVNPEDCAVIELPVGKLRIITPTQSVMDRLAAAYAWKDAQSRDQAIMVAVNQEIDWESLRTWFANEGESDEEFRRFRDAVRAEKSRQANA
;
A
#
# COMPACT_ATOMS: atom_id res chain seq x y z
N MET A 1 -12.42 4.95 -22.40
CA MET A 1 -11.08 4.60 -22.95
C MET A 1 -10.23 4.29 -21.72
N THR A 2 -9.70 3.10 -21.61
CA THR A 2 -8.76 2.74 -20.53
C THR A 2 -7.48 3.55 -20.72
N ALA A 3 -6.99 4.20 -19.67
CA ALA A 3 -5.73 4.92 -19.71
C ALA A 3 -4.59 3.96 -20.04
N ARG A 4 -3.58 4.42 -20.78
CA ARG A 4 -2.46 3.59 -21.23
C ARG A 4 -1.25 3.80 -20.32
N ILE A 5 -0.63 2.70 -19.88
CA ILE A 5 0.65 2.71 -19.17
C ILE A 5 1.78 3.03 -20.17
N THR A 6 2.64 3.98 -19.77
CA THR A 6 3.80 4.42 -20.56
C THR A 6 5.03 4.54 -19.66
N GLU A 7 6.21 4.71 -20.24
CA GLU A 7 7.46 4.96 -19.49
C GLU A 7 7.42 6.21 -18.58
N GLN A 8 6.48 7.12 -18.81
CA GLN A 8 6.31 8.36 -18.06
C GLN A 8 5.24 8.24 -16.96
N SER A 9 4.50 7.12 -16.92
CA SER A 9 3.49 6.89 -15.87
C SER A 9 4.15 6.81 -14.50
N SER A 10 3.59 7.53 -13.54
CA SER A 10 4.02 7.43 -12.14
C SER A 10 3.53 6.13 -11.50
N VAL A 11 4.12 5.75 -10.37
CA VAL A 11 3.66 4.58 -9.58
C VAL A 11 2.18 4.69 -9.21
N GLU A 12 1.74 5.89 -8.84
CA GLU A 12 0.36 6.17 -8.46
C GLU A 12 -0.59 6.03 -9.66
N GLU A 13 -0.19 6.49 -10.85
CA GLU A 13 -0.95 6.33 -12.10
C GLU A 13 -1.05 4.87 -12.52
N VAL A 14 0.05 4.11 -12.46
CA VAL A 14 0.03 2.68 -12.75
C VAL A 14 -0.89 1.94 -11.79
N ALA A 15 -0.78 2.22 -10.48
CA ALA A 15 -1.65 1.63 -9.47
C ALA A 15 -3.13 1.95 -9.70
N ALA A 16 -3.45 3.20 -10.10
CA ALA A 16 -4.82 3.60 -10.39
C ALA A 16 -5.38 2.91 -11.64
N ILE A 17 -4.60 2.80 -12.71
CA ILE A 17 -5.00 2.11 -13.94
C ILE A 17 -5.31 0.63 -13.64
N VAL A 18 -4.46 -0.04 -12.87
CA VAL A 18 -4.66 -1.43 -12.46
C VAL A 18 -5.90 -1.57 -11.58
N SER A 19 -6.03 -0.74 -10.54
CA SER A 19 -7.16 -0.76 -9.61
C SER A 19 -8.50 -0.54 -10.32
N ASP A 20 -8.57 0.46 -11.21
CA ASP A 20 -9.78 0.81 -11.98
C ASP A 20 -10.18 -0.31 -12.96
N ALA A 21 -9.20 -0.94 -13.60
CA ALA A 21 -9.44 -2.06 -14.52
C ALA A 21 -9.97 -3.30 -13.77
N LEU A 22 -9.40 -3.61 -12.61
CA LEU A 22 -9.88 -4.71 -11.77
C LEU A 22 -11.30 -4.45 -11.27
N GLU A 23 -11.59 -3.26 -10.75
CA GLU A 23 -12.94 -2.88 -10.32
C GLU A 23 -13.93 -2.93 -11.48
N GLY A 24 -13.54 -2.49 -12.68
CA GLY A 24 -14.33 -2.58 -13.92
C GLY A 24 -14.63 -4.02 -14.35
N ALA A 25 -13.81 -4.97 -13.97
CA ALA A 25 -14.02 -6.41 -14.15
C ALA A 25 -14.81 -7.06 -13.00
N GLY A 26 -15.24 -6.28 -12.00
CA GLY A 26 -15.93 -6.78 -10.82
C GLY A 26 -15.02 -7.37 -9.75
N ILE A 27 -13.70 -7.09 -9.83
CA ILE A 27 -12.70 -7.58 -8.88
C ILE A 27 -12.30 -6.44 -7.95
N THR A 28 -12.67 -6.57 -6.67
CA THR A 28 -12.23 -5.63 -5.64
C THR A 28 -10.83 -5.99 -5.19
N ALA A 29 -9.87 -5.08 -5.40
CA ALA A 29 -8.49 -5.23 -4.98
C ALA A 29 -8.01 -3.93 -4.28
N THR A 30 -7.27 -4.06 -3.19
CA THR A 30 -6.81 -2.93 -2.37
C THR A 30 -5.28 -2.86 -2.38
N LEU A 31 -4.73 -1.73 -2.78
CA LEU A 31 -3.29 -1.48 -2.73
C LEU A 31 -2.82 -1.35 -1.28
N SER A 32 -1.76 -2.09 -0.95
CA SER A 32 -1.11 -2.12 0.37
C SER A 32 0.41 -2.09 0.24
N GLY A 33 1.12 -2.35 1.30
CA GLY A 33 2.56 -2.57 1.25
C GLY A 33 3.42 -1.32 1.00
N GLY A 34 4.60 -1.55 0.42
CA GLY A 34 5.64 -0.53 0.24
C GLY A 34 5.26 0.58 -0.74
N SER A 35 4.51 0.27 -1.79
CA SER A 35 4.07 1.27 -2.77
C SER A 35 3.12 2.32 -2.20
N VAL A 36 2.31 1.95 -1.19
CA VAL A 36 1.51 2.91 -0.44
C VAL A 36 2.39 3.90 0.32
N VAL A 37 3.51 3.43 0.89
CA VAL A 37 4.51 4.31 1.50
C VAL A 37 5.10 5.27 0.47
N THR A 38 5.41 4.80 -0.74
CA THR A 38 5.89 5.64 -1.85
C THR A 38 4.91 6.78 -2.13
N ILE A 39 3.62 6.45 -2.29
CA ILE A 39 2.55 7.41 -2.59
C ILE A 39 2.38 8.40 -1.42
N TYR A 40 2.23 7.92 -0.20
CA TYR A 40 1.94 8.76 0.96
C TYR A 40 3.15 9.54 1.51
N SER A 41 4.37 9.16 1.14
CA SER A 41 5.59 9.90 1.50
C SER A 41 6.06 10.87 0.42
N ASN A 42 5.27 11.09 -0.65
CA ASN A 42 5.66 11.90 -1.80
C ASN A 42 7.00 11.45 -2.42
N ASN A 43 7.14 10.12 -2.64
CA ASN A 43 8.34 9.48 -3.18
C ASN A 43 9.60 9.60 -2.31
N ALA A 44 9.49 9.87 -1.01
CA ALA A 44 10.63 9.82 -0.09
C ALA A 44 11.13 8.37 0.12
N TYR A 45 10.29 7.39 -0.14
CA TYR A 45 10.61 5.96 -0.24
C TYR A 45 10.15 5.45 -1.61
N LEU A 46 10.90 4.50 -2.19
CA LEU A 46 10.58 3.90 -3.48
C LEU A 46 10.42 2.38 -3.33
N SER A 47 9.22 1.88 -3.59
CA SER A 47 8.96 0.44 -3.78
C SER A 47 8.88 0.12 -5.27
N ARG A 48 9.25 -1.12 -5.62
CA ARG A 48 9.05 -1.65 -6.98
C ARG A 48 7.81 -2.52 -7.10
N ASP A 49 7.23 -2.92 -5.99
CA ASP A 49 6.10 -3.85 -5.95
C ASP A 49 4.81 -3.09 -5.67
N LEU A 50 3.79 -3.34 -6.46
CA LEU A 50 2.42 -2.90 -6.27
C LEU A 50 1.62 -4.06 -5.69
N ASP A 51 1.49 -4.10 -4.36
CA ASP A 51 0.85 -5.18 -3.62
C ASP A 51 -0.67 -4.99 -3.56
N PHE A 52 -1.42 -5.66 -4.41
CA PHE A 52 -2.88 -5.64 -4.41
C PHE A 52 -3.46 -6.85 -3.68
N VAL A 53 -4.14 -6.64 -2.56
CA VAL A 53 -4.83 -7.70 -1.84
C VAL A 53 -6.25 -7.87 -2.37
N THR A 54 -6.57 -9.08 -2.81
CA THR A 54 -7.89 -9.48 -3.34
C THR A 54 -8.20 -10.93 -3.00
N SER A 55 -9.47 -11.29 -3.03
CA SER A 55 -9.92 -12.70 -2.94
C SER A 55 -10.07 -13.39 -4.30
N ALA A 56 -9.83 -12.66 -5.40
CA ALA A 56 -9.89 -13.23 -6.75
C ALA A 56 -8.75 -14.21 -6.99
N MET A 57 -9.00 -15.19 -7.86
CA MET A 57 -7.97 -16.17 -8.26
C MET A 57 -7.13 -15.60 -9.41
N VAL A 58 -5.92 -16.14 -9.59
CA VAL A 58 -5.01 -15.70 -10.65
C VAL A 58 -5.64 -15.79 -12.03
N ASP A 59 -6.43 -16.84 -12.28
CA ASP A 59 -7.13 -17.05 -13.56
C ASP A 59 -8.13 -15.92 -13.88
N ASP A 60 -8.66 -15.22 -12.85
CA ASP A 60 -9.55 -14.08 -13.03
C ASP A 60 -8.77 -12.76 -13.21
N LEU A 61 -7.56 -12.68 -12.63
CA LEU A 61 -6.68 -11.50 -12.66
C LEU A 61 -5.94 -11.39 -14.00
N GLU A 62 -5.42 -12.51 -14.49
CA GLU A 62 -4.55 -12.57 -15.66
C GLU A 62 -5.17 -11.90 -16.90
N PRO A 63 -6.43 -12.18 -17.32
CA PRO A 63 -7.02 -11.53 -18.50
C PRO A 63 -7.15 -10.00 -18.35
N VAL A 64 -7.37 -9.50 -17.13
CA VAL A 64 -7.48 -8.06 -16.87
C VAL A 64 -6.11 -7.40 -17.02
N LEU A 65 -5.08 -7.99 -16.40
CA LEU A 65 -3.72 -7.45 -16.45
C LEU A 65 -3.11 -7.56 -17.86
N GLU A 66 -3.33 -8.65 -18.58
CA GLU A 66 -2.94 -8.79 -19.99
C GLU A 66 -3.56 -7.70 -20.87
N SER A 67 -4.83 -7.34 -20.63
CA SER A 67 -5.49 -6.26 -21.36
C SER A 67 -4.82 -4.89 -21.18
N LEU A 68 -4.09 -4.71 -20.08
CA LEU A 68 -3.29 -3.52 -19.76
C LEU A 68 -1.84 -3.61 -20.28
N GLY A 69 -1.41 -4.78 -20.78
CA GLY A 69 -0.07 -5.04 -21.29
C GLY A 69 0.88 -5.66 -20.26
N PHE A 70 0.39 -6.10 -19.13
CA PHE A 70 1.18 -6.87 -18.17
C PHE A 70 1.33 -8.32 -18.64
N GLU A 71 2.46 -8.93 -18.30
CA GLU A 71 2.76 -10.33 -18.55
C GLU A 71 3.03 -11.02 -17.20
N HIS A 72 2.46 -12.23 -17.03
CA HIS A 72 2.74 -13.05 -15.85
C HIS A 72 4.20 -13.50 -15.86
N THR A 73 4.94 -13.32 -14.75
CA THR A 73 6.40 -13.59 -14.71
C THR A 73 6.75 -15.08 -14.71
N GLY A 74 5.74 -15.96 -14.73
CA GLY A 74 5.93 -17.41 -14.83
C GLY A 74 6.45 -18.09 -13.57
N ILE A 75 6.52 -17.40 -12.44
CA ILE A 75 6.85 -17.99 -11.15
C ILE A 75 5.55 -18.55 -10.53
N PRO A 76 5.30 -19.88 -10.51
CA PRO A 76 3.97 -20.44 -10.25
C PRO A 76 3.39 -20.20 -8.86
N ARG A 77 4.19 -19.65 -7.92
CA ARG A 77 3.78 -19.37 -6.54
C ARG A 77 3.64 -17.87 -6.23
N LEU A 78 4.09 -17.03 -7.16
CA LEU A 78 3.99 -15.59 -7.04
C LEU A 78 3.02 -15.12 -8.11
N SER A 79 1.86 -14.63 -7.69
CA SER A 79 0.92 -13.94 -8.58
C SER A 79 1.52 -12.56 -8.94
N GLN A 80 2.64 -12.59 -9.69
CA GLN A 80 3.44 -11.42 -10.05
C GLN A 80 3.37 -11.17 -11.56
N PHE A 81 3.13 -9.92 -11.92
CA PHE A 81 3.02 -9.46 -13.29
C PHE A 81 3.97 -8.29 -13.55
N SER A 82 4.63 -8.30 -14.70
CA SER A 82 5.54 -7.24 -15.16
C SER A 82 4.98 -6.56 -16.41
N HIS A 83 5.37 -5.31 -16.62
CA HIS A 83 4.97 -4.54 -17.81
C HIS A 83 6.22 -3.98 -18.50
N PRO A 84 6.33 -4.06 -19.87
CA PRO A 84 7.57 -3.70 -20.58
C PRO A 84 7.92 -2.21 -20.51
N SER A 85 6.96 -1.33 -20.24
CA SER A 85 7.18 0.12 -20.21
C SER A 85 7.47 0.69 -18.82
N VAL A 86 7.36 -0.09 -17.75
CA VAL A 86 7.57 0.38 -16.38
C VAL A 86 8.35 -0.65 -15.57
N GLU A 87 9.02 -0.19 -14.51
CA GLU A 87 9.84 -1.09 -13.67
C GLU A 87 9.08 -1.67 -12.46
N TRP A 88 7.82 -1.31 -12.28
CA TRP A 88 7.00 -1.83 -11.18
C TRP A 88 6.36 -3.17 -11.55
N TYR A 89 6.34 -4.05 -10.57
CA TYR A 89 5.63 -5.33 -10.61
C TYR A 89 4.28 -5.18 -9.92
N VAL A 90 3.25 -5.81 -10.46
CA VAL A 90 1.97 -5.98 -9.77
C VAL A 90 2.00 -7.35 -9.11
N GLU A 91 1.79 -7.39 -7.81
CA GLU A 91 1.77 -8.61 -7.01
C GLU A 91 0.44 -8.74 -6.27
N PHE A 92 0.04 -9.99 -6.03
CA PHE A 92 -1.19 -10.30 -5.29
C PHE A 92 -0.84 -11.16 -4.07
N PRO A 93 -0.47 -10.52 -2.95
CA PRO A 93 -0.24 -11.23 -1.70
C PRO A 93 -1.52 -11.92 -1.20
N PRO A 94 -1.40 -12.96 -0.34
CA PRO A 94 -2.54 -13.71 0.16
C PRO A 94 -3.57 -12.83 0.87
N SER A 95 -4.86 -13.06 0.56
CA SER A 95 -6.00 -12.52 1.30
C SER A 95 -6.24 -13.33 2.59
N PRO A 96 -6.85 -12.75 3.64
CA PRO A 96 -7.38 -11.39 3.73
C PRO A 96 -6.33 -10.32 4.04
N LEU A 97 -6.67 -9.05 3.79
CA LEU A 97 -5.84 -7.91 4.20
C LEU A 97 -5.83 -7.81 5.72
N THR A 98 -4.62 -7.87 6.33
CA THR A 98 -4.46 -7.84 7.79
C THR A 98 -3.26 -7.01 8.21
N PHE A 99 -3.38 -6.32 9.34
CA PHE A 99 -2.28 -5.61 9.99
C PHE A 99 -2.13 -6.16 11.42
N GLY A 100 -1.27 -7.17 11.59
CA GLY A 100 -1.25 -7.96 12.81
C GLY A 100 -2.56 -8.73 13.01
N ASN A 101 -3.27 -8.47 14.11
CA ASN A 101 -4.56 -9.09 14.42
C ASN A 101 -5.76 -8.36 13.80
N LEU A 102 -5.56 -7.19 13.21
CA LEU A 102 -6.64 -6.42 12.60
C LEU A 102 -6.93 -6.92 11.19
N HIS A 103 -8.15 -7.41 10.97
CA HIS A 103 -8.69 -7.66 9.62
C HIS A 103 -9.30 -6.37 9.07
N VAL A 104 -9.01 -6.07 7.81
CA VAL A 104 -9.48 -4.86 7.13
C VAL A 104 -10.31 -5.25 5.91
N ASN A 105 -11.53 -4.70 5.85
CA ASN A 105 -12.38 -4.90 4.69
C ASN A 105 -12.09 -3.83 3.62
N PRO A 106 -12.28 -4.13 2.33
CA PRO A 106 -12.05 -3.17 1.25
C PRO A 106 -12.88 -1.87 1.37
N GLU A 107 -14.06 -1.93 1.98
CA GLU A 107 -14.93 -0.78 2.24
C GLU A 107 -14.40 0.17 3.32
N ASP A 108 -13.50 -0.31 4.19
CA ASP A 108 -12.83 0.50 5.22
C ASP A 108 -11.58 1.21 4.69
N CYS A 109 -11.24 0.98 3.41
CA CYS A 109 -10.10 1.58 2.73
C CYS A 109 -10.50 2.85 1.99
N ALA A 110 -9.50 3.65 1.62
CA ALA A 110 -9.70 4.86 0.83
C ALA A 110 -9.88 4.53 -0.67
N VAL A 111 -10.56 5.44 -1.38
CA VAL A 111 -10.56 5.47 -2.84
C VAL A 111 -10.09 6.85 -3.28
N ILE A 112 -8.98 6.90 -4.02
CA ILE A 112 -8.42 8.13 -4.59
C ILE A 112 -8.85 8.20 -6.06
N GLU A 113 -9.40 9.34 -6.47
CA GLU A 113 -9.74 9.60 -7.87
C GLU A 113 -8.59 10.34 -8.56
N LEU A 114 -8.06 9.74 -9.63
CA LEU A 114 -7.03 10.32 -10.49
C LEU A 114 -7.58 10.49 -11.92
N PRO A 115 -6.96 11.34 -12.74
CA PRO A 115 -7.35 11.51 -14.14
C PRO A 115 -7.35 10.20 -14.96
N VAL A 116 -6.56 9.23 -14.53
CA VAL A 116 -6.34 7.94 -15.22
C VAL A 116 -7.23 6.81 -14.70
N GLY A 117 -7.91 6.97 -13.57
CA GLY A 117 -8.77 5.95 -12.95
C GLY A 117 -8.86 6.09 -11.44
N LYS A 118 -9.58 5.17 -10.79
CA LYS A 118 -9.75 5.13 -9.34
C LYS A 118 -8.78 4.15 -8.71
N LEU A 119 -8.13 4.56 -7.63
CA LEU A 119 -7.24 3.73 -6.83
C LEU A 119 -7.89 3.41 -5.49
N ARG A 120 -8.20 2.13 -5.25
CA ARG A 120 -8.51 1.64 -3.91
C ARG A 120 -7.21 1.34 -3.17
N ILE A 121 -7.01 1.98 -2.03
CA ILE A 121 -5.76 1.99 -1.29
C ILE A 121 -6.04 2.00 0.22
N ILE A 122 -5.21 1.34 1.01
CA ILE A 122 -5.31 1.46 2.48
C ILE A 122 -5.15 2.93 2.90
N THR A 123 -5.86 3.35 3.96
CA THR A 123 -5.76 4.73 4.47
C THR A 123 -4.36 5.03 5.02
N PRO A 124 -3.97 6.30 5.18
CA PRO A 124 -2.68 6.63 5.80
C PRO A 124 -2.49 5.99 7.19
N THR A 125 -3.53 5.96 8.01
CA THR A 125 -3.47 5.32 9.33
C THR A 125 -3.29 3.80 9.21
N GLN A 126 -3.99 3.16 8.29
CA GLN A 126 -3.82 1.73 7.99
C GLN A 126 -2.43 1.43 7.44
N SER A 127 -1.85 2.30 6.61
CA SER A 127 -0.46 2.16 6.12
C SER A 127 0.55 2.21 7.27
N VAL A 128 0.33 3.08 8.26
CA VAL A 128 1.16 3.10 9.48
C VAL A 128 1.01 1.78 10.25
N MET A 129 -0.21 1.27 10.43
CA MET A 129 -0.46 -0.02 11.10
C MET A 129 0.21 -1.18 10.36
N ASP A 130 0.07 -1.24 9.04
CA ASP A 130 0.69 -2.25 8.16
C ASP A 130 2.23 -2.28 8.34
N ARG A 131 2.86 -1.12 8.25
CA ARG A 131 4.33 -1.03 8.41
C ARG A 131 4.79 -1.34 9.83
N LEU A 132 4.06 -0.92 10.85
CA LEU A 132 4.38 -1.27 12.24
C LEU A 132 4.17 -2.76 12.52
N ALA A 133 3.11 -3.39 11.98
CA ALA A 133 2.92 -4.83 12.08
C ALA A 133 4.11 -5.59 11.47
N ALA A 134 4.58 -5.18 10.29
CA ALA A 134 5.79 -5.75 9.68
C ALA A 134 7.04 -5.53 10.56
N ALA A 135 7.21 -4.32 11.11
CA ALA A 135 8.34 -3.98 11.96
C ALA A 135 8.39 -4.86 13.22
N TYR A 136 7.25 -5.12 13.86
CA TYR A 136 7.19 -5.94 15.07
C TYR A 136 7.35 -7.43 14.77
N ALA A 137 6.67 -7.93 13.72
CA ALA A 137 6.72 -9.34 13.36
C ALA A 137 8.12 -9.79 12.92
N TRP A 138 8.83 -8.95 12.15
CA TRP A 138 10.11 -9.31 11.54
C TRP A 138 11.32 -8.58 12.15
N LYS A 139 11.12 -7.73 13.18
CA LYS A 139 12.14 -6.84 13.77
C LYS A 139 12.81 -5.97 12.70
N ASP A 140 12.01 -5.50 11.75
CA ASP A 140 12.45 -4.72 10.61
C ASP A 140 12.41 -3.22 10.93
N ALA A 141 13.59 -2.63 11.15
CA ALA A 141 13.72 -1.21 11.40
C ALA A 141 13.27 -0.35 10.19
N GLN A 142 13.45 -0.84 8.96
CA GLN A 142 13.06 -0.13 7.75
C GLN A 142 11.53 0.07 7.70
N SER A 143 10.76 -0.96 8.02
CA SER A 143 9.30 -0.85 8.08
C SER A 143 8.85 0.18 9.12
N ARG A 144 9.55 0.28 10.26
CA ARG A 144 9.26 1.33 11.25
C ARG A 144 9.56 2.74 10.73
N ASP A 145 10.65 2.92 10.01
CA ASP A 145 11.01 4.20 9.38
C ASP A 145 9.99 4.58 8.30
N GLN A 146 9.50 3.62 7.52
CA GLN A 146 8.42 3.79 6.56
C GLN A 146 7.13 4.28 7.24
N ALA A 147 6.75 3.68 8.38
CA ALA A 147 5.59 4.13 9.15
C ALA A 147 5.75 5.60 9.59
N ILE A 148 6.95 6.01 10.00
CA ILE A 148 7.25 7.41 10.36
C ILE A 148 7.12 8.31 9.13
N MET A 149 7.67 7.91 7.97
CA MET A 149 7.58 8.69 6.72
C MET A 149 6.13 8.98 6.34
N VAL A 150 5.25 7.97 6.40
CA VAL A 150 3.81 8.15 6.15
C VAL A 150 3.22 9.11 7.18
N ALA A 151 3.44 8.87 8.48
CA ALA A 151 2.85 9.67 9.56
C ALA A 151 3.33 11.13 9.59
N VAL A 152 4.49 11.42 9.01
CA VAL A 152 5.00 12.80 8.85
C VAL A 152 4.27 13.54 7.75
N ASN A 153 3.98 12.87 6.63
CA ASN A 153 3.44 13.48 5.42
C ASN A 153 1.91 13.45 5.34
N GLN A 154 1.23 12.67 6.19
CA GLN A 154 -0.21 12.47 6.14
C GLN A 154 -0.89 12.79 7.48
N GLU A 155 -2.21 12.98 7.42
CA GLU A 155 -3.04 13.05 8.62
C GLU A 155 -3.30 11.64 9.15
N ILE A 156 -3.03 11.41 10.44
CA ILE A 156 -3.17 10.13 11.12
C ILE A 156 -4.26 10.21 12.17
N ASP A 157 -5.16 9.23 12.16
CA ASP A 157 -6.08 9.00 13.27
C ASP A 157 -5.33 8.34 14.44
N TRP A 158 -4.84 9.19 15.35
CA TRP A 158 -4.05 8.76 16.50
C TRP A 158 -4.85 7.95 17.52
N GLU A 159 -6.17 8.11 17.57
CA GLU A 159 -7.03 7.35 18.47
C GLU A 159 -7.20 5.91 17.96
N SER A 160 -7.52 5.76 16.70
CA SER A 160 -7.56 4.43 16.02
C SER A 160 -6.20 3.73 16.10
N LEU A 161 -5.10 4.45 15.85
CA LEU A 161 -3.77 3.88 15.93
C LEU A 161 -3.43 3.43 17.36
N ARG A 162 -3.78 4.20 18.37
CA ARG A 162 -3.57 3.82 19.79
C ARG A 162 -4.37 2.58 20.17
N THR A 163 -5.61 2.48 19.70
CA THR A 163 -6.46 1.30 19.91
C THR A 163 -5.84 0.07 19.25
N TRP A 164 -5.30 0.22 18.04
CA TRP A 164 -4.60 -0.86 17.35
C TRP A 164 -3.37 -1.33 18.15
N PHE A 165 -2.51 -0.43 18.65
CA PHE A 165 -1.37 -0.80 19.50
C PHE A 165 -1.80 -1.66 20.70
N ALA A 166 -2.87 -1.28 21.39
CA ALA A 166 -3.39 -2.03 22.54
C ALA A 166 -3.89 -3.43 22.11
N ASN A 167 -4.55 -3.55 20.95
CA ASN A 167 -5.06 -4.82 20.44
C ASN A 167 -3.93 -5.76 19.97
N GLU A 168 -2.79 -5.22 19.52
CA GLU A 168 -1.59 -5.98 19.19
C GLU A 168 -0.78 -6.41 20.44
N GLY A 169 -1.19 -5.96 21.64
CA GLY A 169 -0.49 -6.24 22.89
C GLY A 169 0.71 -5.34 23.14
N GLU A 170 0.84 -4.27 22.36
CA GLU A 170 1.89 -3.29 22.51
C GLU A 170 1.59 -2.30 23.66
N SER A 171 2.63 -1.81 24.32
CA SER A 171 2.47 -0.91 25.46
C SER A 171 2.10 0.51 25.02
N ASP A 172 1.40 1.23 25.92
CA ASP A 172 1.14 2.68 25.74
C ASP A 172 2.46 3.51 25.68
N GLU A 173 3.55 2.95 26.21
CA GLU A 173 4.89 3.55 26.09
C GLU A 173 5.42 3.43 24.64
N GLU A 174 5.26 2.29 23.98
CA GLU A 174 5.65 2.11 22.57
C GLU A 174 4.84 3.04 21.65
N PHE A 175 3.53 3.16 21.87
CA PHE A 175 2.72 4.13 21.16
C PHE A 175 3.25 5.57 21.34
N ARG A 176 3.58 5.97 22.57
CA ARG A 176 4.15 7.31 22.84
C ARG A 176 5.50 7.49 22.15
N ARG A 177 6.40 6.51 22.22
CA ARG A 177 7.70 6.52 21.52
C ARG A 177 7.56 6.70 20.01
N PHE A 178 6.61 5.99 19.40
CA PHE A 178 6.32 6.16 17.97
C PHE A 178 5.85 7.58 17.67
N ARG A 179 4.84 8.07 18.41
CA ARG A 179 4.29 9.42 18.23
C ARG A 179 5.34 10.52 18.43
N ASP A 180 6.22 10.36 19.40
CA ASP A 180 7.29 11.34 19.67
C ASP A 180 8.37 11.28 18.57
N ALA A 181 8.67 10.11 18.00
CA ALA A 181 9.54 10.00 16.83
C ALA A 181 8.97 10.73 15.60
N VAL A 182 7.66 10.59 15.35
CA VAL A 182 6.99 11.34 14.26
C VAL A 182 7.06 12.84 14.49
N ARG A 183 6.82 13.32 15.72
CA ARG A 183 6.93 14.75 16.06
C ARG A 183 8.34 15.30 15.87
N ALA A 184 9.35 14.54 16.30
CA ALA A 184 10.75 14.91 16.13
C ALA A 184 11.13 15.02 14.65
N GLU A 185 10.65 14.08 13.81
CA GLU A 185 10.88 14.12 12.38
C GLU A 185 10.18 15.29 11.70
N LYS A 186 8.90 15.56 12.00
CA LYS A 186 8.18 16.76 11.53
C LYS A 186 8.96 18.06 11.86
N SER A 187 9.50 18.13 13.08
CA SER A 187 10.27 19.31 13.50
C SER A 187 11.61 19.44 12.75
N ARG A 188 12.26 18.32 12.41
CA ARG A 188 13.49 18.33 11.61
C ARG A 188 13.22 18.84 10.19
N GLN A 189 12.16 18.34 9.55
CA GLN A 189 11.80 18.74 8.19
C GLN A 189 11.36 20.22 8.11
N ALA A 190 10.72 20.76 9.14
CA ALA A 190 10.31 22.16 9.19
C ALA A 190 11.50 23.13 9.35
N ASN A 191 12.67 22.63 9.79
CA ASN A 191 13.87 23.44 10.01
C ASN A 191 14.98 23.23 8.96
N ALA A 192 14.74 22.40 7.93
CA ALA A 192 15.65 22.11 6.83
C ALA A 192 15.33 22.93 5.59
#